data_e1075d180bb71dfab7212b3e8258ef77
#
_entry.id   e1075d180bb71dfab7212b3e8258ef77
#
_cell.length_a   1.000
_cell.length_b   1.000
_cell.length_c   1.000
_cell.angle_alpha   90.00
_cell.angle_beta   90.00
_cell.angle_gamma   90.00
#
_symmetry.space_group_name_H-M   'P 1'
#
loop_
_entity.id
_entity.type
_entity.pdbx_description
1 polymer ?
#
loop_
_entity_poly.entity_id
_entity_poly.type
_entity_poly.pdbx_seq_one_letter_code
_entity_poly.pdbx_strand_id
1 'polypeptide(L)'
;MRRFLPLALLIVGAISFAQTTPTADVLGVHNLTLGSGSKIYSQGSLGCTFCHAPHSGLGGIMPLWNQKLSTSSYTPYNSSTYSEQGTQPSLGRSSSLCLSCHDGTVAVGQSAAYGQLPMVGSMSSMDSFGTTLTGSHPFSLVVPIKDAPNLAASLASEGKTADPTGAVKLINGNIECTSCHDPHVQSIDKIAQNFLVRDSSRAQMCLACHDPNRAVQGQINPLAGFTNSIHQTATNQVSPDAHVGPYTTVGENSCSSCHMSHDSVAPARLLRPATPAATSYDPVTQSCMTCHAGGTYLSPATVPNIMAEVAKISHPLPAGNNFHDAGEAPLLQHNRHATCVDCHSAHDGNQETAFAAPPAIRPPQQGATGISAVDGITVLTPSVNQYETCLRCHGTSLGKQNLAVFGYSPMRVVTAADPLNIIPEFAQTATSSHPVTHPRTSPLPQPSLLVNMLNQSGLPSSRLVGTQLFCTDCHNSDDTREFGGTGANGPHGSKWTHLLERRYEFSQAPAPGQLITNLFPNPDVTVNGPYAMCGKCHDLPNNILANTSWNQHALHVSQYGFSCSVCHAAHGMGATSPTFTGERLVNFDANVVAQNGSTPIGYSRATNTCSLTCHNATHNASGSVAGPKGRVR
;
A
#
# COMPACT_ATOMS: atom_id res chain seq x y z
N MET A 1 55.86 -6.34 41.99
CA MET A 1 54.47 -6.84 42.10
C MET A 1 53.86 -6.86 40.69
N ARG A 2 53.88 -7.99 40.04
CA ARG A 2 53.28 -8.18 38.71
C ARG A 2 51.84 -8.66 38.92
N ARG A 3 50.86 -7.90 38.43
CA ARG A 3 49.46 -8.30 38.46
C ARG A 3 49.16 -9.09 37.16
N PHE A 4 48.77 -10.33 37.30
CA PHE A 4 48.20 -11.15 36.25
C PHE A 4 46.73 -10.84 36.10
N LEU A 5 46.30 -10.49 34.90
CA LEU A 5 44.88 -10.40 34.49
C LEU A 5 44.51 -11.79 33.89
N PRO A 6 43.42 -12.40 34.32
CA PRO A 6 42.95 -13.62 33.63
C PRO A 6 42.18 -13.24 32.37
N LEU A 7 42.61 -13.81 31.24
CA LEU A 7 41.95 -13.75 29.96
C LEU A 7 40.76 -14.73 29.98
N ALA A 8 39.53 -14.23 30.06
CA ALA A 8 38.33 -15.05 29.97
C ALA A 8 38.10 -15.42 28.48
N LEU A 9 38.32 -16.65 28.13
CA LEU A 9 38.04 -17.20 26.81
C LEU A 9 36.54 -17.48 26.72
N LEU A 10 35.80 -16.64 25.98
CA LEU A 10 34.40 -16.87 25.63
C LEU A 10 34.35 -17.95 24.53
N ILE A 11 34.05 -19.17 24.93
CA ILE A 11 33.70 -20.23 23.99
C ILE A 11 32.27 -20.00 23.52
N VAL A 12 32.11 -19.39 22.35
CA VAL A 12 30.83 -19.35 21.62
C VAL A 12 30.60 -20.75 21.06
N GLY A 13 29.86 -21.56 21.79
CA GLY A 13 29.39 -22.84 21.30
C GLY A 13 28.42 -22.61 20.13
N ALA A 14 28.87 -22.91 18.90
CA ALA A 14 27.98 -23.05 17.77
C ALA A 14 27.04 -24.24 18.07
N ILE A 15 25.79 -23.96 18.38
CA ILE A 15 24.75 -24.98 18.45
C ILE A 15 24.48 -25.40 16.99
N SER A 16 25.19 -26.42 16.54
CA SER A 16 24.83 -27.14 15.32
C SER A 16 23.54 -27.88 15.61
N PHE A 17 22.42 -27.34 15.10
CA PHE A 17 21.22 -28.16 14.98
C PHE A 17 21.56 -29.29 14.01
N ALA A 18 21.74 -30.50 14.54
CA ALA A 18 21.82 -31.69 13.73
C ALA A 18 20.50 -31.82 12.97
N GLN A 19 20.53 -31.50 11.68
CA GLN A 19 19.42 -31.72 10.80
C GLN A 19 19.21 -33.23 10.72
N THR A 20 18.20 -33.75 11.39
CA THR A 20 17.82 -35.14 11.30
C THR A 20 17.49 -35.43 9.84
N THR A 21 18.19 -36.36 9.22
CA THR A 21 17.90 -36.82 7.86
C THR A 21 16.43 -37.22 7.83
N PRO A 22 15.62 -36.67 6.90
CA PRO A 22 14.21 -37.04 6.83
C PRO A 22 14.09 -38.54 6.55
N THR A 23 13.26 -39.21 7.31
CA THR A 23 12.95 -40.61 7.05
C THR A 23 12.10 -40.69 5.79
N ALA A 24 12.56 -41.43 4.78
CA ALA A 24 11.82 -41.66 3.54
C ALA A 24 10.74 -42.71 3.78
N ASP A 25 9.61 -42.28 4.38
CA ASP A 25 8.45 -43.12 4.58
C ASP A 25 7.16 -42.32 4.31
N VAL A 26 6.07 -43.03 4.02
CA VAL A 26 4.77 -42.42 3.80
C VAL A 26 4.04 -42.38 5.14
N LEU A 27 4.17 -41.26 5.83
CA LEU A 27 3.45 -40.96 7.06
C LEU A 27 2.36 -39.87 6.80
N GLY A 28 1.40 -39.75 7.70
CA GLY A 28 0.33 -38.73 7.63
C GLY A 28 -0.70 -38.96 6.53
N VAL A 29 -1.19 -37.86 5.93
CA VAL A 29 -2.38 -37.90 5.07
C VAL A 29 -2.22 -38.71 3.78
N HIS A 30 -1.01 -38.90 3.27
CA HIS A 30 -0.76 -39.79 2.13
C HIS A 30 -0.62 -41.24 2.51
N ASN A 31 -0.61 -41.58 3.79
CA ASN A 31 -0.75 -42.96 4.24
C ASN A 31 -2.24 -43.34 4.16
N LEU A 32 -2.67 -43.81 3.00
CA LEU A 32 -4.09 -44.13 2.73
C LEU A 32 -4.49 -45.51 3.27
N THR A 33 -3.86 -45.99 4.34
CA THR A 33 -4.21 -47.25 5.03
C THR A 33 -5.18 -47.03 6.18
N LEU A 34 -5.88 -48.07 6.55
CA LEU A 34 -6.79 -48.04 7.70
C LEU A 34 -6.05 -47.66 8.99
N GLY A 35 -6.57 -46.71 9.75
CA GLY A 35 -5.99 -46.26 11.03
C GLY A 35 -4.87 -45.26 10.91
N SER A 36 -4.54 -44.77 9.72
CA SER A 36 -3.48 -43.78 9.49
C SER A 36 -3.90 -42.34 9.91
N GLY A 37 -5.17 -42.06 10.14
CA GLY A 37 -5.70 -40.72 10.36
C GLY A 37 -6.05 -39.97 9.08
N SER A 38 -5.77 -40.53 7.91
CA SER A 38 -6.21 -39.97 6.62
C SER A 38 -7.73 -39.96 6.50
N LYS A 39 -8.31 -38.87 5.97
CA LYS A 39 -9.76 -38.75 5.74
C LYS A 39 -10.26 -39.65 4.63
N ILE A 40 -9.36 -40.08 3.75
CA ILE A 40 -9.62 -41.05 2.70
C ILE A 40 -8.65 -42.21 2.85
N TYR A 41 -9.13 -43.43 2.88
CA TYR A 41 -8.31 -44.61 3.09
C TYR A 41 -8.91 -45.88 2.48
N SER A 42 -8.08 -46.91 2.31
CA SER A 42 -8.53 -48.24 1.93
C SER A 42 -8.32 -49.23 3.06
N GLN A 43 -9.26 -50.15 3.26
CA GLN A 43 -9.22 -51.13 4.34
C GLN A 43 -8.21 -52.29 4.11
N GLY A 44 -7.75 -52.47 2.90
CA GLY A 44 -6.97 -53.67 2.54
C GLY A 44 -5.65 -53.41 1.82
N SER A 45 -5.25 -52.16 1.56
CA SER A 45 -4.10 -51.83 0.76
C SER A 45 -2.93 -51.32 1.59
N LEU A 46 -1.71 -51.66 1.22
CA LEU A 46 -0.51 -51.03 1.74
C LEU A 46 -0.40 -49.60 1.21
N GLY A 47 0.02 -48.67 2.04
CA GLY A 47 0.08 -47.23 1.69
C GLY A 47 0.83 -46.92 0.39
N CYS A 48 1.88 -47.68 0.08
CA CYS A 48 2.68 -47.49 -1.13
C CYS A 48 1.93 -47.86 -2.43
N THR A 49 0.94 -48.78 -2.36
CA THR A 49 0.30 -49.35 -3.57
C THR A 49 -0.66 -48.39 -4.28
N PHE A 50 -1.06 -47.29 -3.66
CA PHE A 50 -1.83 -46.23 -4.33
C PHE A 50 -0.98 -45.57 -5.41
N CYS A 51 0.27 -45.27 -5.10
CA CYS A 51 1.20 -44.55 -5.97
C CYS A 51 2.10 -45.51 -6.78
N HIS A 52 2.47 -46.67 -6.24
CA HIS A 52 3.46 -47.57 -6.85
C HIS A 52 2.90 -48.98 -7.01
N ALA A 53 3.25 -49.61 -8.13
CA ALA A 53 3.05 -51.05 -8.34
C ALA A 53 4.38 -51.69 -8.77
N PRO A 54 4.87 -52.74 -8.07
CA PRO A 54 6.10 -53.46 -8.45
C PRO A 54 5.98 -54.09 -9.83
N HIS A 55 4.77 -54.50 -10.20
CA HIS A 55 4.43 -55.09 -11.49
C HIS A 55 3.12 -54.47 -12.01
N SER A 56 2.96 -54.43 -13.31
CA SER A 56 1.75 -54.01 -14.00
C SER A 56 1.31 -52.54 -13.73
N GLY A 57 2.22 -51.70 -13.24
CA GLY A 57 2.01 -50.23 -13.20
C GLY A 57 1.96 -49.61 -14.59
N LEU A 58 1.75 -48.33 -14.68
CA LEU A 58 1.72 -47.59 -15.96
C LEU A 58 3.09 -47.68 -16.63
N GLY A 59 3.13 -48.32 -17.81
CA GLY A 59 4.37 -48.53 -18.58
C GLY A 59 5.08 -47.22 -18.92
N GLY A 60 6.42 -47.24 -18.79
CA GLY A 60 7.26 -46.08 -19.12
C GLY A 60 7.15 -44.92 -18.13
N ILE A 61 6.40 -45.02 -17.02
CA ILE A 61 6.30 -44.01 -16.01
C ILE A 61 7.10 -44.43 -14.77
N MET A 62 8.16 -43.70 -14.53
CA MET A 62 8.92 -43.79 -13.27
C MET A 62 8.23 -42.97 -12.20
N PRO A 63 8.18 -43.38 -10.96
CA PRO A 63 8.74 -44.60 -10.36
C PRO A 63 7.68 -45.72 -10.23
N LEU A 64 7.38 -46.45 -11.29
CA LEU A 64 6.39 -47.55 -11.32
C LEU A 64 4.99 -47.11 -10.90
N TRP A 65 4.53 -46.00 -11.47
CA TRP A 65 3.29 -45.34 -11.04
C TRP A 65 2.06 -46.21 -11.24
N ASN A 66 1.16 -46.20 -10.26
CA ASN A 66 0.01 -47.10 -10.24
C ASN A 66 -1.35 -46.39 -10.40
N GLN A 67 -1.50 -45.20 -9.89
CA GLN A 67 -2.75 -44.44 -10.07
C GLN A 67 -2.95 -44.08 -11.55
N LYS A 68 -4.16 -44.22 -12.08
CA LYS A 68 -4.47 -43.81 -13.45
C LYS A 68 -4.32 -42.29 -13.58
N LEU A 69 -3.72 -41.86 -14.70
CA LEU A 69 -3.56 -40.43 -14.97
C LEU A 69 -4.86 -39.82 -15.44
N SER A 70 -5.05 -38.55 -15.12
CA SER A 70 -6.09 -37.71 -15.72
C SER A 70 -5.85 -37.52 -17.20
N THR A 71 -6.91 -37.45 -17.98
CA THR A 71 -6.89 -37.09 -19.40
C THR A 71 -7.43 -35.67 -19.64
N SER A 72 -7.64 -34.93 -18.58
CA SER A 72 -8.20 -33.58 -18.63
C SER A 72 -7.21 -32.57 -19.21
N SER A 73 -7.74 -31.53 -19.83
CA SER A 73 -7.00 -30.32 -20.17
C SER A 73 -7.06 -29.35 -18.99
N TYR A 74 -5.97 -28.62 -18.74
CA TYR A 74 -5.87 -27.72 -17.62
C TYR A 74 -5.74 -26.26 -18.09
N THR A 75 -6.36 -25.36 -17.35
CA THR A 75 -6.18 -23.91 -17.52
C THR A 75 -5.07 -23.46 -16.56
N PRO A 76 -3.90 -23.05 -17.08
CA PRO A 76 -2.76 -22.69 -16.24
C PRO A 76 -2.91 -21.34 -15.57
N TYR A 77 -1.98 -21.03 -14.65
CA TYR A 77 -1.83 -19.70 -14.09
C TYR A 77 -1.59 -18.66 -15.21
N ASN A 78 -2.27 -17.53 -15.11
CA ASN A 78 -2.08 -16.39 -15.98
C ASN A 78 -2.29 -15.10 -15.19
N SER A 79 -1.37 -14.16 -15.34
CA SER A 79 -1.41 -12.86 -14.65
C SER A 79 -0.65 -11.84 -15.49
N SER A 80 -1.09 -10.58 -15.45
CA SER A 80 -0.39 -9.47 -16.10
C SER A 80 1.02 -9.22 -15.52
N THR A 81 1.27 -9.69 -14.32
CA THR A 81 2.60 -9.63 -13.68
C THR A 81 3.47 -10.86 -13.95
N TYR A 82 2.94 -11.82 -14.68
CA TYR A 82 3.66 -13.04 -15.05
C TYR A 82 4.47 -12.82 -16.34
N SER A 83 5.79 -12.91 -16.24
CA SER A 83 6.70 -12.59 -17.35
C SER A 83 6.62 -13.53 -18.55
N GLU A 84 6.17 -14.77 -18.33
CA GLU A 84 6.04 -15.82 -19.34
C GLU A 84 4.62 -15.89 -19.94
N GLN A 85 3.98 -14.77 -20.13
CA GLN A 85 2.60 -14.71 -20.63
C GLN A 85 2.39 -15.53 -21.91
N GLY A 86 1.39 -16.40 -21.89
CA GLY A 86 0.81 -17.04 -23.07
C GLY A 86 1.36 -18.41 -23.46
N THR A 87 2.41 -18.92 -22.81
CA THR A 87 2.99 -20.21 -23.14
C THR A 87 3.34 -21.05 -21.92
N GLN A 88 2.37 -21.40 -21.11
CA GLN A 88 2.64 -22.47 -20.17
C GLN A 88 2.85 -23.77 -20.95
N PRO A 89 3.99 -24.48 -20.77
CA PRO A 89 4.19 -25.79 -21.38
C PRO A 89 3.12 -26.79 -20.92
N SER A 90 2.96 -27.86 -21.66
CA SER A 90 2.19 -29.02 -21.18
C SER A 90 2.69 -29.44 -19.81
N LEU A 91 1.78 -29.87 -18.94
CA LEU A 91 2.14 -30.27 -17.58
C LEU A 91 3.30 -31.27 -17.57
N GLY A 92 4.27 -31.02 -16.71
CA GLY A 92 5.38 -31.93 -16.48
C GLY A 92 4.90 -33.23 -15.87
N ARG A 93 5.75 -34.26 -16.03
CA ARG A 93 5.38 -35.59 -15.63
C ARG A 93 5.09 -35.73 -14.13
N SER A 94 5.91 -35.11 -13.25
CA SER A 94 5.71 -35.25 -11.81
C SER A 94 4.43 -34.53 -11.35
N SER A 95 4.11 -33.39 -11.91
CA SER A 95 2.86 -32.69 -11.61
C SER A 95 1.64 -33.47 -12.08
N SER A 96 1.70 -34.14 -13.26
CA SER A 96 0.63 -35.02 -13.75
C SER A 96 0.35 -36.19 -12.81
N LEU A 97 1.38 -36.71 -12.14
CA LEU A 97 1.20 -37.76 -11.13
C LEU A 97 0.40 -37.27 -9.94
N CYS A 98 0.69 -36.09 -9.42
CA CYS A 98 -0.05 -35.49 -8.30
C CYS A 98 -1.49 -35.18 -8.69
N LEU A 99 -1.69 -34.56 -9.85
CA LEU A 99 -3.01 -34.20 -10.36
C LEU A 99 -3.88 -35.41 -10.69
N SER A 100 -3.30 -36.61 -10.86
CA SER A 100 -4.11 -37.83 -11.03
C SER A 100 -5.03 -38.17 -9.87
N CYS A 101 -4.77 -37.54 -8.69
CA CYS A 101 -5.65 -37.57 -7.53
C CYS A 101 -6.22 -36.16 -7.23
N HIS A 102 -5.37 -35.13 -7.35
CA HIS A 102 -5.66 -33.80 -6.87
C HIS A 102 -6.45 -32.89 -7.84
N ASP A 103 -6.75 -33.35 -9.07
CA ASP A 103 -7.64 -32.63 -9.99
C ASP A 103 -9.14 -33.00 -9.86
N GLY A 104 -9.43 -34.05 -9.07
CA GLY A 104 -10.80 -34.53 -8.83
C GLY A 104 -11.44 -35.24 -10.03
N THR A 105 -10.72 -35.46 -11.16
CA THR A 105 -11.27 -36.09 -12.37
C THR A 105 -11.13 -37.60 -12.38
N VAL A 106 -10.15 -38.14 -11.66
CA VAL A 106 -9.93 -39.58 -11.48
C VAL A 106 -10.17 -39.96 -10.02
N ALA A 107 -10.95 -41.00 -9.80
CA ALA A 107 -11.20 -41.47 -8.44
C ALA A 107 -9.88 -41.94 -7.77
N VAL A 108 -9.66 -41.50 -6.54
CA VAL A 108 -8.50 -41.96 -5.75
C VAL A 108 -8.56 -43.48 -5.58
N GLY A 109 -7.45 -44.13 -5.77
CA GLY A 109 -7.34 -45.59 -5.74
C GLY A 109 -7.72 -46.28 -7.04
N GLN A 110 -7.96 -45.55 -8.12
CA GLN A 110 -8.14 -46.14 -9.45
C GLN A 110 -6.78 -46.55 -10.02
N SER A 111 -6.35 -47.77 -9.67
CA SER A 111 -5.01 -48.25 -9.99
C SER A 111 -4.95 -48.92 -11.36
N ALA A 112 -3.76 -48.86 -11.98
CA ALA A 112 -3.48 -49.53 -13.24
C ALA A 112 -3.32 -51.05 -13.02
N ALA A 113 -2.67 -51.44 -11.92
CA ALA A 113 -2.33 -52.84 -11.64
C ALA A 113 -3.49 -53.62 -10.99
N TYR A 114 -4.34 -52.97 -10.19
CA TYR A 114 -5.29 -53.67 -9.33
C TYR A 114 -6.77 -53.21 -9.57
N GLY A 115 -7.01 -52.37 -10.56
CA GLY A 115 -8.33 -51.77 -10.76
C GLY A 115 -8.68 -50.77 -9.66
N GLN A 116 -9.98 -50.57 -9.40
CA GLN A 116 -10.43 -49.68 -8.36
C GLN A 116 -10.23 -50.30 -6.96
N LEU A 117 -9.39 -49.69 -6.18
CA LEU A 117 -9.22 -50.04 -4.76
C LEU A 117 -10.45 -49.57 -3.96
N PRO A 118 -10.93 -50.41 -3.00
CA PRO A 118 -12.06 -49.98 -2.16
C PRO A 118 -11.66 -48.85 -1.25
N MET A 119 -12.21 -47.66 -1.49
CA MET A 119 -11.91 -46.44 -0.72
C MET A 119 -13.06 -46.11 0.23
N VAL A 120 -12.72 -45.59 1.39
CA VAL A 120 -13.62 -45.01 2.38
C VAL A 120 -13.27 -43.53 2.60
N GLY A 121 -14.30 -42.71 2.71
CA GLY A 121 -14.10 -41.25 2.85
C GLY A 121 -13.94 -40.53 1.50
N SER A 122 -13.64 -39.25 1.59
CA SER A 122 -13.42 -38.40 0.43
C SER A 122 -12.33 -37.39 0.69
N MET A 123 -11.66 -36.95 -0.36
CA MET A 123 -10.74 -35.84 -0.33
C MET A 123 -11.48 -34.54 0.03
N SER A 124 -10.82 -33.66 0.75
CA SER A 124 -11.33 -32.32 1.01
C SER A 124 -11.37 -31.50 -0.29
N SER A 125 -12.29 -30.56 -0.38
CA SER A 125 -12.32 -29.59 -1.51
C SER A 125 -11.06 -28.72 -1.56
N MET A 126 -10.40 -28.52 -0.42
CA MET A 126 -9.13 -27.78 -0.35
C MET A 126 -7.94 -28.59 -0.89
N ASP A 127 -8.09 -29.91 -1.00
CA ASP A 127 -7.06 -30.79 -1.56
C ASP A 127 -7.33 -31.13 -3.04
N SER A 128 -8.40 -30.59 -3.63
CA SER A 128 -8.79 -30.83 -5.01
C SER A 128 -8.67 -29.52 -5.81
N PHE A 129 -7.60 -29.39 -6.58
CA PHE A 129 -7.31 -28.16 -7.36
C PHE A 129 -8.19 -28.00 -8.61
N GLY A 130 -8.92 -29.05 -9.01
CA GLY A 130 -9.67 -29.08 -10.24
C GLY A 130 -8.78 -28.99 -11.48
N THR A 131 -9.39 -28.62 -12.61
CA THR A 131 -8.67 -28.43 -13.88
C THR A 131 -8.36 -26.95 -14.18
N THR A 132 -8.87 -26.03 -13.36
CA THR A 132 -8.58 -24.60 -13.47
C THR A 132 -7.52 -24.23 -12.45
N LEU A 133 -6.27 -24.12 -12.90
CA LEU A 133 -5.09 -23.90 -12.06
C LEU A 133 -4.68 -22.41 -11.99
N THR A 134 -5.60 -21.51 -12.36
CA THR A 134 -5.34 -20.06 -12.40
C THR A 134 -5.01 -19.46 -11.03
N GLY A 135 -5.49 -20.07 -9.94
CA GLY A 135 -5.20 -19.69 -8.56
C GLY A 135 -3.98 -20.38 -7.96
N SER A 136 -3.22 -21.15 -8.73
CA SER A 136 -2.06 -21.90 -8.25
C SER A 136 -0.75 -21.28 -8.75
N HIS A 137 0.32 -21.35 -7.94
CA HIS A 137 1.65 -20.92 -8.36
C HIS A 137 2.03 -21.61 -9.68
N PRO A 138 2.59 -20.87 -10.66
CA PRO A 138 2.97 -21.46 -11.93
C PRO A 138 3.96 -22.61 -11.75
N PHE A 139 3.71 -23.72 -12.43
CA PHE A 139 4.57 -24.91 -12.43
C PHE A 139 4.64 -25.52 -13.82
N SER A 140 5.46 -26.54 -14.00
CA SER A 140 5.84 -27.09 -15.31
C SER A 140 6.56 -26.08 -16.21
N LEU A 141 7.14 -25.05 -15.61
CA LEU A 141 7.91 -24.01 -16.29
C LEU A 141 9.36 -24.41 -16.42
N VAL A 142 9.91 -24.20 -17.60
CA VAL A 142 11.34 -24.33 -17.84
C VAL A 142 12.08 -23.13 -17.23
N VAL A 143 13.05 -23.39 -16.38
CA VAL A 143 13.97 -22.37 -15.89
C VAL A 143 15.36 -22.63 -16.49
N PRO A 144 16.20 -21.63 -16.72
CA PRO A 144 16.15 -20.28 -16.19
C PRO A 144 15.18 -19.34 -16.92
N ILE A 145 14.53 -18.48 -16.16
CA ILE A 145 13.78 -17.34 -16.69
C ILE A 145 14.73 -16.15 -16.72
N LYS A 146 15.21 -15.85 -17.90
CA LYS A 146 16.23 -14.81 -18.10
C LYS A 146 15.69 -13.42 -17.69
N ASP A 147 16.57 -12.66 -17.04
CA ASP A 147 16.35 -11.27 -16.68
C ASP A 147 15.14 -10.98 -15.75
N ALA A 148 14.58 -12.00 -15.11
CA ALA A 148 13.52 -11.80 -14.11
C ALA A 148 14.10 -11.15 -12.83
N PRO A 149 13.65 -9.94 -12.45
CA PRO A 149 14.32 -9.14 -11.41
C PRO A 149 14.12 -9.70 -10.00
N ASN A 150 13.12 -10.53 -9.78
CA ASN A 150 12.77 -11.08 -8.48
C ASN A 150 13.15 -12.57 -8.30
N LEU A 151 13.83 -13.18 -9.27
CA LEU A 151 14.28 -14.56 -9.17
C LEU A 151 15.76 -14.63 -8.79
N ALA A 152 16.15 -15.67 -8.06
CA ALA A 152 17.55 -15.90 -7.70
C ALA A 152 18.46 -15.90 -8.94
N ALA A 153 19.62 -15.28 -8.82
CA ALA A 153 20.57 -15.17 -9.94
C ALA A 153 20.95 -16.54 -10.51
N SER A 154 21.15 -17.54 -9.65
CA SER A 154 21.45 -18.92 -10.03
C SER A 154 20.28 -19.57 -10.78
N LEU A 155 19.04 -19.33 -10.35
CA LEU A 155 17.84 -19.81 -11.03
C LEU A 155 17.70 -19.18 -12.42
N ALA A 156 17.91 -17.86 -12.51
CA ALA A 156 17.77 -17.13 -13.75
C ALA A 156 18.89 -17.38 -14.78
N SER A 157 20.10 -17.76 -14.36
CA SER A 157 21.24 -17.99 -15.24
C SER A 157 21.63 -19.46 -15.42
N GLU A 158 21.45 -20.27 -14.38
CA GLU A 158 21.95 -21.65 -14.34
C GLU A 158 20.83 -22.69 -14.14
N GLY A 159 19.60 -22.26 -13.92
CA GLY A 159 18.49 -23.15 -13.59
C GLY A 159 18.67 -23.88 -12.25
N LYS A 160 19.28 -23.21 -11.26
CA LYS A 160 19.49 -23.75 -9.91
C LYS A 160 18.77 -22.92 -8.88
N THR A 161 18.17 -23.55 -7.90
CA THR A 161 17.57 -22.85 -6.76
C THR A 161 18.64 -22.27 -5.84
N ALA A 162 18.29 -21.23 -5.10
CA ALA A 162 19.16 -20.65 -4.08
C ALA A 162 19.08 -21.40 -2.73
N ASP A 163 18.43 -22.56 -2.70
CA ASP A 163 18.33 -23.38 -1.49
C ASP A 163 19.67 -23.98 -1.10
N PRO A 164 20.28 -23.58 0.04
CA PRO A 164 21.58 -24.08 0.46
C PRO A 164 21.56 -25.56 0.89
N THR A 165 20.36 -26.10 1.16
CA THR A 165 20.20 -27.52 1.54
C THR A 165 20.12 -28.43 0.32
N GLY A 166 19.83 -27.88 -0.87
CA GLY A 166 19.58 -28.63 -2.09
C GLY A 166 18.29 -29.45 -2.07
N ALA A 167 17.39 -29.18 -1.12
CA ALA A 167 16.13 -29.91 -1.00
C ALA A 167 15.12 -29.48 -2.07
N VAL A 168 15.07 -28.16 -2.39
CA VAL A 168 14.22 -27.61 -3.47
C VAL A 168 14.87 -27.90 -4.81
N LYS A 169 14.29 -28.86 -5.57
CA LYS A 169 14.86 -29.35 -6.81
C LYS A 169 14.02 -28.96 -8.03
N LEU A 170 14.71 -28.78 -9.13
CA LEU A 170 14.06 -28.67 -10.45
C LEU A 170 14.02 -30.05 -11.09
N ILE A 171 12.91 -30.43 -11.67
CA ILE A 171 12.73 -31.73 -12.32
C ILE A 171 12.97 -31.56 -13.82
N ASN A 172 14.08 -32.05 -14.32
CA ASN A 172 14.52 -31.82 -15.69
C ASN A 172 14.59 -30.34 -16.08
N GLY A 173 14.97 -29.48 -15.15
CA GLY A 173 15.03 -28.05 -15.34
C GLY A 173 13.70 -27.32 -15.14
N ASN A 174 12.62 -28.01 -14.77
CA ASN A 174 11.30 -27.43 -14.55
C ASN A 174 10.96 -27.30 -13.07
N ILE A 175 10.18 -26.29 -12.75
CA ILE A 175 9.45 -26.18 -11.48
C ILE A 175 8.26 -27.12 -11.56
N GLU A 176 8.12 -28.05 -10.63
CA GLU A 176 7.05 -29.03 -10.57
C GLU A 176 6.46 -29.10 -9.16
N CYS A 177 5.35 -29.78 -8.98
CA CYS A 177 4.78 -30.01 -7.63
C CYS A 177 5.83 -30.57 -6.68
N THR A 178 6.68 -31.48 -7.16
CA THR A 178 7.77 -32.09 -6.40
C THR A 178 8.99 -31.18 -6.18
N SER A 179 8.99 -29.97 -6.68
CA SER A 179 9.99 -28.96 -6.28
C SER A 179 9.73 -28.43 -4.87
N CYS A 180 8.47 -28.36 -4.47
CA CYS A 180 8.04 -27.89 -3.15
C CYS A 180 7.62 -29.03 -2.22
N HIS A 181 7.10 -30.15 -2.77
CA HIS A 181 6.51 -31.24 -2.01
C HIS A 181 7.20 -32.56 -2.31
N ASP A 182 7.47 -33.36 -1.28
CA ASP A 182 7.89 -34.76 -1.40
C ASP A 182 6.95 -35.63 -0.54
N PRO A 183 6.09 -36.47 -1.15
CA PRO A 183 5.15 -37.31 -0.41
C PRO A 183 5.78 -38.31 0.54
N HIS A 184 7.11 -38.51 0.48
CA HIS A 184 7.87 -39.39 1.37
C HIS A 184 8.48 -38.66 2.58
N VAL A 185 8.28 -37.33 2.70
CA VAL A 185 8.91 -36.54 3.75
C VAL A 185 7.87 -35.67 4.43
N GLN A 186 7.64 -35.87 5.73
CA GLN A 186 6.60 -35.11 6.44
C GLN A 186 7.09 -34.16 7.51
N SER A 187 8.27 -34.36 8.02
CA SER A 187 8.70 -33.75 9.28
C SER A 187 9.69 -32.60 9.11
N ILE A 188 9.95 -32.13 7.88
CA ILE A 188 10.88 -31.03 7.63
C ILE A 188 10.25 -29.73 8.12
N ASP A 189 9.08 -29.36 7.62
CA ASP A 189 8.29 -28.30 8.21
C ASP A 189 7.34 -28.90 9.25
N LYS A 190 7.66 -28.73 10.51
CA LYS A 190 6.90 -29.31 11.62
C LYS A 190 5.56 -28.62 11.88
N ILE A 191 5.39 -27.42 11.39
CA ILE A 191 4.19 -26.58 11.61
C ILE A 191 3.26 -26.66 10.40
N ALA A 192 3.76 -26.28 9.21
CA ALA A 192 2.96 -26.34 7.99
C ALA A 192 2.73 -27.78 7.53
N GLN A 193 3.69 -28.66 7.81
CA GLN A 193 3.71 -30.05 7.33
C GLN A 193 3.60 -30.12 5.80
N ASN A 194 2.47 -30.54 5.24
CA ASN A 194 2.14 -30.55 3.81
C ASN A 194 3.23 -31.13 2.90
N PHE A 195 4.06 -32.06 3.42
CA PHE A 195 5.17 -32.70 2.67
C PHE A 195 6.20 -31.70 2.10
N LEU A 196 6.32 -30.52 2.68
CA LEU A 196 7.25 -29.52 2.21
C LEU A 196 8.69 -30.01 2.34
N VAL A 197 9.46 -29.86 1.26
CA VAL A 197 10.87 -30.26 1.21
C VAL A 197 11.79 -29.34 2.02
N ARG A 198 11.25 -28.22 2.46
CA ARG A 198 11.96 -27.23 3.28
C ARG A 198 10.97 -26.57 4.25
N ASP A 199 11.48 -26.12 5.41
CA ASP A 199 10.73 -25.26 6.31
C ASP A 199 10.29 -23.99 5.57
N SER A 200 9.01 -23.65 5.65
CA SER A 200 8.44 -22.51 4.94
C SER A 200 8.33 -21.27 5.82
N SER A 201 8.67 -21.36 7.11
CA SER A 201 8.70 -20.21 8.01
C SER A 201 9.62 -19.12 7.46
N ARG A 202 9.26 -17.86 7.69
CA ARG A 202 10.02 -16.70 7.21
C ARG A 202 10.33 -16.74 5.71
N ALA A 203 9.41 -17.28 4.95
CA ALA A 203 9.51 -17.41 3.49
C ALA A 203 10.65 -18.31 2.97
N GLN A 204 11.27 -19.17 3.77
CA GLN A 204 12.43 -19.94 3.35
C GLN A 204 12.18 -20.80 2.10
N MET A 205 10.97 -21.36 1.95
CA MET A 205 10.58 -22.08 0.73
C MET A 205 10.55 -21.14 -0.49
N CYS A 206 9.94 -19.98 -0.36
CA CYS A 206 9.81 -19.02 -1.46
C CYS A 206 11.16 -18.43 -1.87
N LEU A 207 12.01 -18.13 -0.88
CA LEU A 207 13.34 -17.54 -1.08
C LEU A 207 14.34 -18.52 -1.76
N ALA A 208 13.99 -19.78 -1.89
CA ALA A 208 14.76 -20.71 -2.73
C ALA A 208 14.78 -20.29 -4.21
N CYS A 209 13.76 -19.57 -4.66
CA CYS A 209 13.64 -19.09 -6.03
C CYS A 209 13.52 -17.56 -6.11
N HIS A 210 12.85 -16.91 -5.15
CA HIS A 210 12.66 -15.46 -5.12
C HIS A 210 13.76 -14.80 -4.29
N ASP A 211 14.48 -13.83 -4.87
CA ASP A 211 15.63 -13.18 -4.23
C ASP A 211 15.39 -11.67 -4.06
N PRO A 212 15.18 -11.20 -2.82
CA PRO A 212 15.05 -9.78 -2.52
C PRO A 212 16.29 -8.95 -2.87
N ASN A 213 17.46 -9.58 -2.91
CA ASN A 213 18.74 -8.90 -3.12
C ASN A 213 19.17 -8.86 -4.59
N ARG A 214 18.40 -9.47 -5.48
CA ARG A 214 18.77 -9.47 -6.89
C ARG A 214 18.64 -8.07 -7.50
N ALA A 215 19.70 -7.65 -8.16
CA ALA A 215 19.71 -6.43 -8.98
C ALA A 215 19.88 -6.82 -10.45
N VAL A 216 18.97 -6.34 -11.30
CA VAL A 216 19.05 -6.43 -12.76
C VAL A 216 19.07 -5.01 -13.30
N GLN A 217 20.07 -4.68 -14.11
CA GLN A 217 20.23 -3.34 -14.62
C GLN A 217 19.00 -2.88 -15.41
N GLY A 218 18.46 -1.71 -15.05
CA GLY A 218 17.27 -1.14 -15.69
C GLY A 218 15.95 -1.78 -15.29
N GLN A 219 15.96 -2.71 -14.35
CA GLN A 219 14.74 -3.34 -13.82
C GLN A 219 14.63 -3.13 -12.31
N ILE A 220 13.40 -3.14 -11.83
CA ILE A 220 13.08 -2.97 -10.41
C ILE A 220 12.74 -4.34 -9.84
N ASN A 221 13.44 -4.70 -8.77
CA ASN A 221 13.07 -5.88 -8.00
C ASN A 221 11.92 -5.51 -7.04
N PRO A 222 10.71 -6.06 -7.22
CA PRO A 222 9.57 -5.76 -6.36
C PRO A 222 9.71 -6.28 -4.93
N LEU A 223 10.78 -7.05 -4.62
CA LEU A 223 11.10 -7.59 -3.30
C LEU A 223 12.27 -6.88 -2.62
N ALA A 224 12.81 -5.79 -3.21
CA ALA A 224 14.11 -5.24 -2.80
C ALA A 224 14.22 -4.88 -1.31
N GLY A 225 13.16 -4.40 -0.68
CA GLY A 225 13.16 -4.07 0.76
C GLY A 225 12.62 -5.17 1.68
N PHE A 226 12.18 -6.29 1.12
CA PHE A 226 11.36 -7.28 1.82
C PHE A 226 11.98 -7.81 3.11
N THR A 227 13.26 -8.09 3.13
CA THR A 227 13.96 -8.65 4.30
C THR A 227 13.92 -7.74 5.53
N ASN A 228 13.76 -6.44 5.33
CA ASN A 228 13.70 -5.43 6.37
C ASN A 228 12.30 -4.84 6.55
N SER A 229 11.32 -5.27 5.74
CA SER A 229 9.96 -4.76 5.82
C SER A 229 9.29 -5.10 7.14
N ILE A 230 8.32 -4.27 7.53
CA ILE A 230 7.53 -4.53 8.75
C ILE A 230 6.81 -5.89 8.69
N HIS A 231 6.33 -6.30 7.52
CA HIS A 231 5.63 -7.57 7.37
C HIS A 231 6.55 -8.78 7.56
N GLN A 232 7.82 -8.68 7.14
CA GLN A 232 8.81 -9.75 7.35
C GLN A 232 9.34 -9.80 8.80
N THR A 233 9.41 -8.65 9.46
CA THR A 233 10.01 -8.54 10.79
C THR A 233 8.99 -8.51 11.94
N ALA A 234 7.71 -8.37 11.65
CA ALA A 234 6.65 -8.24 12.65
C ALA A 234 6.54 -9.47 13.56
N THR A 235 6.47 -9.21 14.85
CA THR A 235 6.27 -10.21 15.91
C THR A 235 4.82 -10.29 16.40
N ASN A 236 3.91 -9.54 15.79
CA ASN A 236 2.49 -9.62 16.10
C ASN A 236 1.99 -11.04 15.88
N GLN A 237 1.35 -11.59 16.91
CA GLN A 237 0.72 -12.91 16.82
C GLN A 237 -0.52 -12.83 15.96
N VAL A 238 -0.73 -13.86 15.16
CA VAL A 238 -1.88 -14.00 14.28
C VAL A 238 -2.84 -15.02 14.88
N SER A 239 -4.11 -14.65 14.99
CA SER A 239 -5.15 -15.62 15.37
C SER A 239 -5.28 -16.70 14.28
N PRO A 240 -5.46 -17.97 14.64
CA PRO A 240 -5.79 -19.03 13.68
C PRO A 240 -7.01 -18.70 12.80
N ASP A 241 -7.97 -17.96 13.33
CA ASP A 241 -9.18 -17.55 12.59
C ASP A 241 -8.88 -16.55 11.44
N ALA A 242 -7.69 -15.97 11.41
CA ALA A 242 -7.25 -15.13 10.28
C ALA A 242 -6.94 -15.92 9.02
N HIS A 243 -6.69 -17.21 9.16
CA HIS A 243 -6.34 -18.14 8.05
C HIS A 243 -5.19 -17.65 7.16
N VAL A 244 -4.22 -16.90 7.72
CA VAL A 244 -3.11 -16.31 6.95
C VAL A 244 -1.86 -17.20 6.90
N GLY A 245 -1.94 -18.38 7.41
CA GLY A 245 -0.86 -19.38 7.39
C GLY A 245 -0.76 -20.13 8.72
N PRO A 246 0.13 -21.12 8.81
CA PRO A 246 0.17 -22.04 9.95
C PRO A 246 1.02 -21.54 11.12
N TYR A 247 1.81 -20.47 10.96
CA TYR A 247 2.73 -20.00 11.99
C TYR A 247 2.07 -18.95 12.90
N THR A 248 2.71 -18.69 14.04
CA THR A 248 2.13 -17.87 15.11
C THR A 248 2.25 -16.38 14.87
N THR A 249 3.26 -15.91 14.14
CA THR A 249 3.46 -14.48 13.91
C THR A 249 3.35 -14.09 12.43
N VAL A 250 3.10 -12.81 12.17
CA VAL A 250 3.08 -12.25 10.81
C VAL A 250 4.41 -12.50 10.10
N GLY A 251 5.54 -12.22 10.76
CA GLY A 251 6.87 -12.41 10.17
C GLY A 251 7.25 -13.87 9.96
N GLU A 252 6.73 -14.80 10.75
CA GLU A 252 6.92 -16.24 10.51
C GLU A 252 6.09 -16.71 9.31
N ASN A 253 4.85 -16.25 9.17
CA ASN A 253 4.03 -16.52 7.99
C ASN A 253 4.60 -15.82 6.75
N SER A 254 5.13 -14.60 6.91
CA SER A 254 5.87 -13.91 5.86
C SER A 254 5.07 -13.80 4.54
N CYS A 255 5.56 -14.34 3.43
CA CYS A 255 4.86 -14.35 2.14
C CYS A 255 3.46 -14.93 2.26
N SER A 256 3.27 -16.00 3.04
CA SER A 256 1.98 -16.65 3.19
C SER A 256 0.97 -15.84 3.99
N SER A 257 1.37 -14.73 4.63
CA SER A 257 0.42 -13.79 5.23
C SER A 257 -0.48 -13.12 4.19
N CYS A 258 0.02 -12.92 2.96
CA CYS A 258 -0.70 -12.24 1.88
C CYS A 258 -0.90 -13.12 0.64
N HIS A 259 -0.03 -14.09 0.38
CA HIS A 259 -0.07 -14.95 -0.80
C HIS A 259 -0.49 -16.37 -0.47
N MET A 260 -1.16 -17.02 -1.42
CA MET A 260 -1.47 -18.44 -1.40
C MET A 260 -0.78 -19.12 -2.57
N SER A 261 -0.11 -20.25 -2.30
CA SER A 261 0.48 -21.05 -3.37
C SER A 261 -0.55 -21.79 -4.22
N HIS A 262 -1.73 -22.04 -3.65
CA HIS A 262 -2.86 -22.71 -4.28
C HIS A 262 -4.16 -22.03 -3.87
N ASP A 263 -5.21 -22.19 -4.66
CA ASP A 263 -6.57 -21.73 -4.39
C ASP A 263 -6.70 -20.23 -4.11
N SER A 264 -5.80 -19.41 -4.66
CA SER A 264 -5.94 -17.97 -4.56
C SER A 264 -7.20 -17.51 -5.29
N VAL A 265 -7.92 -16.56 -4.70
CA VAL A 265 -9.16 -16.00 -5.31
C VAL A 265 -8.88 -15.05 -6.45
N ALA A 266 -7.68 -14.53 -6.51
CA ALA A 266 -7.24 -13.65 -7.58
C ALA A 266 -6.10 -14.31 -8.34
N PRO A 267 -6.28 -14.67 -9.61
CA PRO A 267 -5.19 -15.22 -10.43
C PRO A 267 -4.01 -14.26 -10.51
N ALA A 268 -4.26 -12.94 -10.50
CA ALA A 268 -3.18 -11.97 -10.40
C ALA A 268 -2.55 -12.00 -9.00
N ARG A 269 -1.22 -12.21 -8.95
CA ARG A 269 -0.39 -12.10 -7.75
C ARG A 269 -0.65 -13.14 -6.65
N LEU A 270 -1.52 -14.12 -6.85
CA LEU A 270 -1.82 -15.19 -5.88
C LEU A 270 -2.21 -14.67 -4.49
N LEU A 271 -3.02 -13.63 -4.42
CA LEU A 271 -3.40 -13.01 -3.15
C LEU A 271 -4.46 -13.81 -2.40
N ARG A 272 -4.41 -13.74 -1.08
CA ARG A 272 -5.42 -14.28 -0.18
C ARG A 272 -6.70 -13.45 -0.20
N PRO A 273 -7.88 -14.08 -0.04
CA PRO A 273 -9.10 -13.34 0.25
C PRO A 273 -9.04 -12.71 1.63
N ALA A 274 -9.84 -11.68 1.85
CA ALA A 274 -10.04 -11.12 3.18
C ALA A 274 -10.73 -12.11 4.13
N THR A 275 -10.38 -12.03 5.39
CA THR A 275 -11.10 -12.71 6.48
C THR A 275 -11.57 -11.65 7.50
N PRO A 276 -12.89 -11.50 7.78
CA PRO A 276 -13.98 -12.10 7.02
C PRO A 276 -14.04 -11.61 5.57
N ALA A 277 -14.67 -12.38 4.71
CA ALA A 277 -14.72 -12.06 3.29
C ALA A 277 -15.29 -10.66 3.03
N ALA A 278 -14.53 -9.84 2.31
CA ALA A 278 -14.88 -8.46 1.93
C ALA A 278 -14.95 -8.35 0.40
N THR A 279 -15.86 -9.10 -0.20
CA THR A 279 -15.99 -9.28 -1.66
C THR A 279 -16.33 -8.00 -2.43
N SER A 280 -16.67 -6.91 -1.74
CA SER A 280 -16.95 -5.61 -2.36
C SER A 280 -15.68 -4.86 -2.81
N TYR A 281 -14.51 -5.25 -2.31
CA TYR A 281 -13.24 -4.61 -2.65
C TYR A 281 -12.43 -5.44 -3.65
N ASP A 282 -11.45 -4.80 -4.29
CA ASP A 282 -10.47 -5.48 -5.12
C ASP A 282 -9.60 -6.46 -4.31
N PRO A 283 -8.98 -7.46 -4.97
CA PRO A 283 -8.20 -8.49 -4.27
C PRO A 283 -7.00 -7.96 -3.48
N VAL A 284 -6.39 -6.85 -3.90
CA VAL A 284 -5.26 -6.24 -3.17
C VAL A 284 -5.75 -5.66 -1.86
N THR A 285 -6.79 -4.85 -1.92
CA THR A 285 -7.44 -4.27 -0.73
C THR A 285 -7.94 -5.38 0.20
N GLN A 286 -8.59 -6.42 -0.34
CA GLN A 286 -9.04 -7.57 0.47
C GLN A 286 -7.90 -8.22 1.25
N SER A 287 -6.76 -8.47 0.60
CA SER A 287 -5.60 -9.09 1.26
C SER A 287 -5.08 -8.26 2.45
N CYS A 288 -5.07 -6.93 2.32
CA CYS A 288 -4.65 -6.03 3.38
C CYS A 288 -5.65 -5.98 4.55
N MET A 289 -6.95 -6.04 4.24
CA MET A 289 -8.01 -5.80 5.21
C MET A 289 -8.16 -6.90 6.27
N THR A 290 -7.63 -8.10 6.05
CA THR A 290 -7.59 -9.13 7.11
C THR A 290 -6.94 -8.59 8.39
N CYS A 291 -5.88 -7.80 8.28
CA CYS A 291 -5.14 -7.25 9.42
C CYS A 291 -5.44 -5.75 9.66
N HIS A 292 -5.74 -4.99 8.60
CA HIS A 292 -5.89 -3.53 8.65
C HIS A 292 -7.35 -3.04 8.77
N ALA A 293 -8.31 -3.93 8.98
CA ALA A 293 -9.72 -3.56 9.18
C ALA A 293 -10.15 -3.45 10.66
N GLY A 294 -9.21 -3.38 11.60
CA GLY A 294 -9.52 -3.29 13.03
C GLY A 294 -10.02 -4.60 13.63
N GLY A 295 -9.80 -5.72 12.96
CA GLY A 295 -10.18 -7.04 13.45
C GLY A 295 -9.32 -7.52 14.63
N THR A 296 -9.79 -8.57 15.30
CA THR A 296 -9.13 -9.19 16.46
C THR A 296 -8.05 -10.20 16.07
N TYR A 297 -7.62 -10.16 14.83
CA TYR A 297 -6.73 -11.19 14.27
C TYR A 297 -5.25 -10.98 14.62
N LEU A 298 -4.88 -9.80 15.11
CA LEU A 298 -3.51 -9.50 15.53
C LEU A 298 -3.41 -9.21 17.04
N SER A 299 -2.38 -9.75 17.69
CA SER A 299 -2.04 -9.46 19.08
C SER A 299 -0.54 -9.11 19.21
N PRO A 300 -0.16 -7.97 19.81
CA PRO A 300 -1.08 -6.88 20.20
C PRO A 300 -1.69 -6.20 18.96
N ALA A 301 -2.87 -5.63 19.12
CA ALA A 301 -3.60 -4.90 18.08
C ALA A 301 -2.99 -3.50 17.86
N THR A 302 -1.76 -3.45 17.34
CA THR A 302 -1.02 -2.19 17.13
C THR A 302 -1.30 -1.55 15.78
N VAL A 303 -1.94 -2.30 14.88
CA VAL A 303 -2.29 -1.84 13.53
C VAL A 303 -3.56 -0.99 13.59
N PRO A 304 -3.55 0.23 13.00
CA PRO A 304 -4.75 1.06 12.98
C PRO A 304 -5.87 0.44 12.14
N ASN A 305 -7.11 0.76 12.48
CA ASN A 305 -8.28 0.37 11.71
C ASN A 305 -8.44 1.30 10.50
N ILE A 306 -7.90 0.89 9.37
CA ILE A 306 -7.99 1.65 8.11
C ILE A 306 -9.43 1.69 7.59
N MET A 307 -10.23 0.62 7.80
CA MET A 307 -11.63 0.61 7.35
C MET A 307 -12.47 1.67 8.03
N ALA A 308 -12.21 1.99 9.28
CA ALA A 308 -12.89 3.09 9.97
C ALA A 308 -12.54 4.45 9.36
N GLU A 309 -11.32 4.61 8.86
CA GLU A 309 -10.91 5.81 8.16
C GLU A 309 -11.56 5.93 6.78
N VAL A 310 -11.49 4.88 5.95
CA VAL A 310 -12.08 4.91 4.61
C VAL A 310 -13.60 4.97 4.59
N ALA A 311 -14.26 4.70 5.70
CA ALA A 311 -15.70 4.92 5.86
C ALA A 311 -16.09 6.40 5.93
N LYS A 312 -15.13 7.29 6.16
CA LYS A 312 -15.30 8.74 6.12
C LYS A 312 -15.18 9.24 4.65
N ILE A 313 -14.95 10.52 4.45
CA ILE A 313 -14.52 11.01 3.13
C ILE A 313 -13.13 10.47 2.87
N SER A 314 -12.94 9.72 1.79
CA SER A 314 -11.70 8.99 1.51
C SER A 314 -11.37 8.98 0.02
N HIS A 315 -10.19 8.50 -0.33
CA HIS A 315 -9.93 8.07 -1.70
C HIS A 315 -10.87 6.91 -2.06
N PRO A 316 -11.42 6.88 -3.28
CA PRO A 316 -12.32 5.82 -3.68
C PRO A 316 -11.55 4.49 -3.81
N LEU A 317 -11.89 3.51 -3.00
CA LEU A 317 -11.37 2.16 -3.16
C LEU A 317 -12.07 1.45 -4.34
N PRO A 318 -11.34 0.69 -5.16
CA PRO A 318 -11.92 -0.03 -6.27
C PRO A 318 -12.79 -1.20 -5.80
N ALA A 319 -13.77 -1.55 -6.62
CA ALA A 319 -14.63 -2.70 -6.42
C ALA A 319 -14.30 -3.82 -7.43
N GLY A 320 -14.49 -5.06 -7.01
CA GLY A 320 -14.23 -6.23 -7.87
C GLY A 320 -12.76 -6.35 -8.27
N ASN A 321 -12.49 -6.59 -9.55
CA ASN A 321 -11.13 -6.75 -10.07
C ASN A 321 -10.51 -5.44 -10.62
N ASN A 322 -11.06 -4.30 -10.26
CA ASN A 322 -10.63 -3.00 -10.77
C ASN A 322 -9.50 -2.40 -9.91
N PHE A 323 -8.35 -3.02 -9.89
CA PHE A 323 -7.15 -2.56 -9.19
C PHE A 323 -6.05 -2.16 -10.19
N HIS A 324 -5.15 -1.29 -9.78
CA HIS A 324 -4.00 -0.91 -10.60
C HIS A 324 -3.05 -2.10 -10.78
N ASP A 325 -2.93 -2.55 -12.00
CA ASP A 325 -2.03 -3.61 -12.41
C ASP A 325 -1.01 -3.07 -13.43
N ALA A 326 0.14 -3.75 -13.57
CA ALA A 326 1.15 -3.41 -14.56
C ALA A 326 0.63 -3.43 -16.00
N GLY A 327 -0.43 -4.20 -16.27
CA GLY A 327 -1.10 -4.24 -17.57
C GLY A 327 -2.27 -3.27 -17.72
N GLU A 328 -2.61 -2.52 -16.66
CA GLU A 328 -3.67 -1.52 -16.73
C GLU A 328 -3.25 -0.36 -17.66
N ALA A 329 -4.17 0.08 -18.49
CA ALA A 329 -3.93 1.27 -19.31
C ALA A 329 -3.58 2.46 -18.38
N PRO A 330 -2.79 3.44 -18.86
CA PRO A 330 -2.36 4.55 -18.02
C PRO A 330 -3.53 5.17 -17.28
N LEU A 331 -3.32 5.63 -16.04
CA LEU A 331 -4.24 6.27 -15.08
C LEU A 331 -5.33 7.19 -15.66
N LEU A 332 -5.30 7.38 -16.95
CA LEU A 332 -5.96 8.37 -17.75
C LEU A 332 -7.27 7.87 -18.37
N GLN A 333 -7.51 6.56 -18.37
CA GLN A 333 -8.62 5.95 -19.12
C GLN A 333 -9.59 5.15 -18.23
N HIS A 334 -9.32 5.06 -16.93
CA HIS A 334 -10.13 4.31 -15.98
C HIS A 334 -10.86 5.22 -14.99
N ASN A 335 -11.94 4.71 -14.43
CA ASN A 335 -12.58 5.34 -13.30
C ASN A 335 -11.57 5.53 -12.17
N ARG A 336 -11.58 6.71 -11.55
CA ARG A 336 -10.64 7.00 -10.47
C ARG A 336 -10.87 6.06 -9.30
N HIS A 337 -9.80 5.41 -8.92
CA HIS A 337 -9.72 4.57 -7.73
C HIS A 337 -8.28 4.64 -7.20
N ALA A 338 -8.10 4.32 -5.94
CA ALA A 338 -6.80 4.21 -5.29
C ALA A 338 -6.76 2.91 -4.49
N THR A 339 -5.82 2.04 -4.80
CA THR A 339 -5.55 0.84 -4.01
C THR A 339 -4.50 1.13 -2.94
N CYS A 340 -4.38 0.26 -1.95
CA CYS A 340 -3.35 0.39 -0.93
C CYS A 340 -1.94 0.50 -1.53
N VAL A 341 -1.67 -0.25 -2.60
CA VAL A 341 -0.35 -0.30 -3.25
C VAL A 341 -0.01 0.90 -4.12
N ASP A 342 -0.94 1.84 -4.31
CA ASP A 342 -0.62 3.11 -4.97
C ASP A 342 0.23 4.02 -4.09
N CYS A 343 0.09 3.88 -2.77
CA CYS A 343 0.81 4.68 -1.79
C CYS A 343 1.78 3.86 -0.92
N HIS A 344 1.62 2.55 -0.87
CA HIS A 344 2.41 1.64 -0.04
C HIS A 344 3.02 0.51 -0.86
N SER A 345 4.24 0.09 -0.49
CA SER A 345 4.80 -1.20 -0.90
C SER A 345 4.68 -2.18 0.26
N ALA A 346 3.95 -3.28 0.06
CA ALA A 346 3.84 -4.32 1.07
C ALA A 346 5.17 -5.04 1.33
N HIS A 347 6.10 -4.97 0.37
CA HIS A 347 7.41 -5.61 0.47
C HIS A 347 8.50 -4.70 1.05
N ASP A 348 8.32 -3.37 1.03
CA ASP A 348 9.36 -2.42 1.47
C ASP A 348 8.91 -1.54 2.63
N GLY A 349 7.59 -1.38 2.82
CA GLY A 349 7.02 -0.52 3.86
C GLY A 349 7.52 -0.91 5.24
N ASN A 350 7.86 0.11 6.04
CA ASN A 350 8.45 -0.09 7.36
C ASN A 350 7.72 0.70 8.44
N GLN A 351 7.98 0.37 9.71
CA GLN A 351 7.43 1.14 10.81
C GLN A 351 8.16 2.48 10.95
N GLU A 352 7.41 3.54 11.11
CA GLU A 352 7.96 4.85 11.42
C GLU A 352 8.28 4.93 12.91
N THR A 353 9.55 4.80 13.25
CA THR A 353 10.05 4.91 14.64
C THR A 353 10.49 6.32 14.97
N ALA A 354 10.79 7.13 13.95
CA ALA A 354 11.08 8.55 14.05
C ALA A 354 10.54 9.24 12.81
N PHE A 355 10.02 10.45 12.96
CA PHE A 355 9.52 11.21 11.81
C PHE A 355 10.62 11.51 10.82
N ALA A 356 10.42 11.09 9.57
CA ALA A 356 11.24 11.56 8.46
C ALA A 356 11.09 13.09 8.32
N ALA A 357 12.16 13.75 7.96
CA ALA A 357 12.08 15.18 7.64
C ALA A 357 11.51 15.38 6.23
N PRO A 358 10.59 16.34 6.03
CA PRO A 358 10.15 16.68 4.69
C PRO A 358 11.33 17.10 3.79
N PRO A 359 11.33 16.73 2.51
CA PRO A 359 10.28 16.03 1.77
C PRO A 359 10.45 14.50 1.70
N ALA A 360 11.42 13.91 2.41
CA ALA A 360 11.79 12.50 2.28
C ALA A 360 10.58 11.56 2.44
N ILE A 361 10.55 10.49 1.65
CA ILE A 361 9.49 9.50 1.76
C ILE A 361 9.46 8.91 3.17
N ARG A 362 8.26 8.76 3.71
CA ARG A 362 8.08 8.21 5.07
C ARG A 362 8.19 6.68 5.07
N PRO A 363 8.72 6.08 6.15
CA PRO A 363 8.93 4.63 6.23
C PRO A 363 7.73 3.77 5.79
N PRO A 364 6.47 4.06 6.15
CA PRO A 364 5.33 3.27 5.67
C PRO A 364 5.09 3.33 4.15
N GLN A 365 5.66 4.31 3.46
CA GLN A 365 5.53 4.51 2.02
C GLN A 365 6.78 4.08 1.24
N GLN A 366 7.84 3.62 1.91
CA GLN A 366 9.05 3.13 1.25
C GLN A 366 8.70 2.07 0.20
N GLY A 367 9.40 2.11 -0.94
CA GLY A 367 9.15 1.24 -2.08
C GLY A 367 7.98 1.64 -2.97
N ALA A 368 7.15 2.60 -2.56
CA ALA A 368 6.05 3.08 -3.40
C ALA A 368 6.56 3.75 -4.68
N THR A 369 5.80 3.61 -5.74
CA THR A 369 6.07 4.29 -7.02
C THR A 369 5.56 5.73 -6.99
N GLY A 370 6.27 6.64 -7.63
CA GLY A 370 5.91 8.04 -7.73
C GLY A 370 6.05 8.63 -9.13
N ILE A 371 5.74 9.91 -9.24
CA ILE A 371 5.96 10.72 -10.45
C ILE A 371 6.83 11.93 -10.07
N SER A 372 7.80 12.22 -10.92
CA SER A 372 8.69 13.38 -10.78
C SER A 372 7.91 14.69 -10.79
N ALA A 373 8.17 15.56 -9.81
CA ALA A 373 7.64 16.91 -9.78
C ALA A 373 8.29 17.85 -10.83
N VAL A 374 9.36 17.41 -11.49
CA VAL A 374 10.08 18.22 -12.48
C VAL A 374 9.32 18.30 -13.79
N ASP A 375 8.79 17.17 -14.24
CA ASP A 375 8.13 17.04 -15.56
C ASP A 375 6.68 16.50 -15.47
N GLY A 376 6.28 15.94 -14.33
CA GLY A 376 4.95 15.40 -14.10
C GLY A 376 4.65 14.09 -14.83
N ILE A 377 5.64 13.45 -15.45
CA ILE A 377 5.47 12.24 -16.26
C ILE A 377 6.50 11.15 -15.99
N THR A 378 7.71 11.50 -15.57
CA THR A 378 8.75 10.49 -15.29
C THR A 378 8.38 9.67 -14.06
N VAL A 379 8.26 8.35 -14.28
CA VAL A 379 7.97 7.39 -13.22
C VAL A 379 9.22 7.17 -12.36
N LEU A 380 9.05 7.27 -11.06
CA LEU A 380 10.07 7.03 -10.05
C LEU A 380 9.73 5.77 -9.26
N THR A 381 10.61 4.81 -9.26
CA THR A 381 10.42 3.58 -8.48
C THR A 381 11.77 3.15 -7.88
N PRO A 382 11.92 3.23 -6.56
CA PRO A 382 10.95 3.81 -5.62
C PRO A 382 10.92 5.33 -5.64
N SER A 383 9.84 5.92 -5.09
CA SER A 383 9.79 7.34 -4.74
C SER A 383 10.83 7.68 -3.69
N VAL A 384 11.41 8.87 -3.78
CA VAL A 384 12.38 9.40 -2.81
C VAL A 384 11.71 10.43 -1.89
N ASN A 385 10.75 11.17 -2.42
CA ASN A 385 10.00 12.18 -1.69
C ASN A 385 8.53 11.80 -1.57
N GLN A 386 7.89 12.16 -0.46
CA GLN A 386 6.48 11.82 -0.21
C GLN A 386 5.54 12.35 -1.29
N TYR A 387 5.73 13.59 -1.72
CA TYR A 387 4.85 14.21 -2.71
C TYR A 387 4.85 13.49 -4.06
N GLU A 388 5.93 12.80 -4.42
CA GLU A 388 6.03 12.06 -5.69
C GLU A 388 4.97 10.96 -5.78
N THR A 389 4.66 10.31 -4.66
CA THR A 389 3.57 9.31 -4.58
C THR A 389 2.21 9.95 -4.86
N CYS A 390 1.96 11.12 -4.33
CA CYS A 390 0.70 11.86 -4.55
C CYS A 390 0.57 12.34 -6.00
N LEU A 391 1.68 12.76 -6.62
CA LEU A 391 1.71 13.26 -7.99
C LEU A 391 1.38 12.21 -9.06
N ARG A 392 1.36 10.93 -8.73
CA ARG A 392 0.83 9.88 -9.63
C ARG A 392 -0.59 10.20 -10.09
N CYS A 393 -1.42 10.68 -9.18
CA CYS A 393 -2.81 11.02 -9.46
C CYS A 393 -3.04 12.53 -9.53
N HIS A 394 -2.33 13.32 -8.72
CA HIS A 394 -2.47 14.76 -8.60
C HIS A 394 -1.47 15.57 -9.44
N GLY A 395 -0.66 14.90 -10.27
CA GLY A 395 0.17 15.54 -11.29
C GLY A 395 -0.63 15.94 -12.53
N THR A 396 -0.06 15.71 -13.73
CA THR A 396 -0.76 16.05 -14.99
C THR A 396 -2.15 15.43 -15.07
N SER A 397 -3.12 16.18 -15.58
CA SER A 397 -4.47 15.68 -15.84
C SER A 397 -4.62 15.05 -17.23
N LEU A 398 -3.54 15.00 -18.01
CA LEU A 398 -3.58 14.46 -19.37
C LEU A 398 -4.22 13.08 -19.39
N GLY A 399 -5.41 12.99 -19.98
CA GLY A 399 -6.25 11.79 -20.06
C GLY A 399 -6.93 11.35 -18.77
N LYS A 400 -6.82 12.05 -17.66
CA LYS A 400 -7.62 11.78 -16.46
C LYS A 400 -9.04 12.28 -16.64
N GLN A 401 -10.02 11.49 -16.20
CA GLN A 401 -11.41 11.93 -16.21
C GLN A 401 -11.60 13.15 -15.30
N ASN A 402 -12.37 14.10 -15.81
CA ASN A 402 -12.77 15.27 -15.00
C ASN A 402 -13.65 14.79 -13.85
N LEU A 403 -13.18 14.95 -12.62
CA LEU A 403 -13.98 14.58 -11.45
C LEU A 403 -15.03 15.61 -11.14
N ALA A 404 -16.20 15.13 -10.77
CA ALA A 404 -17.10 15.93 -9.97
C ALA A 404 -16.39 16.36 -8.68
N VAL A 405 -16.29 17.65 -8.46
CA VAL A 405 -15.73 18.19 -7.23
C VAL A 405 -16.69 17.85 -6.10
N PHE A 406 -16.23 17.11 -5.11
CA PHE A 406 -17.03 16.82 -3.92
C PHE A 406 -17.08 18.07 -3.03
N GLY A 407 -18.22 18.73 -3.01
CA GLY A 407 -18.46 19.90 -2.20
C GLY A 407 -18.04 21.21 -2.88
N TYR A 408 -18.16 22.33 -2.13
CA TYR A 408 -17.75 23.65 -2.60
C TYR A 408 -16.22 23.71 -2.71
N SER A 409 -15.76 24.17 -3.85
CA SER A 409 -14.34 24.49 -4.08
C SER A 409 -14.24 25.94 -4.58
N PRO A 410 -13.32 26.76 -4.06
CA PRO A 410 -13.10 28.11 -4.56
C PRO A 410 -12.75 28.12 -6.05
N MET A 411 -13.45 28.92 -6.83
CA MET A 411 -13.13 29.16 -8.22
C MET A 411 -12.10 30.29 -8.29
N ARG A 412 -10.87 29.96 -8.65
CA ARG A 412 -9.78 30.94 -8.62
C ARG A 412 -9.88 31.94 -9.78
N VAL A 413 -9.57 33.21 -9.50
CA VAL A 413 -9.52 34.27 -10.51
C VAL A 413 -8.43 33.98 -11.54
N VAL A 414 -7.30 33.49 -11.09
CA VAL A 414 -6.21 33.01 -11.96
C VAL A 414 -6.16 31.50 -11.89
N THR A 415 -6.44 30.85 -13.00
CA THR A 415 -6.45 29.38 -13.10
C THR A 415 -5.27 28.89 -13.92
N ALA A 416 -4.68 27.77 -13.53
CA ALA A 416 -3.72 27.04 -14.34
C ALA A 416 -4.42 26.46 -15.59
N ALA A 417 -3.64 26.24 -16.65
CA ALA A 417 -4.14 25.59 -17.88
C ALA A 417 -4.65 24.16 -17.63
N ASP A 418 -4.07 23.49 -16.66
CA ASP A 418 -4.48 22.17 -16.17
C ASP A 418 -4.88 22.29 -14.70
N PRO A 419 -6.17 22.49 -14.36
CA PRO A 419 -6.63 22.75 -13.01
C PRO A 419 -6.51 21.52 -12.08
N LEU A 420 -6.28 20.32 -12.63
CA LEU A 420 -6.09 19.11 -11.84
C LEU A 420 -4.61 18.84 -11.54
N ASN A 421 -3.70 19.52 -12.23
CA ASN A 421 -2.27 19.39 -12.03
C ASN A 421 -1.79 20.38 -10.97
N ILE A 422 -1.46 19.88 -9.78
CA ILE A 422 -0.99 20.72 -8.68
C ILE A 422 0.52 21.01 -8.74
N ILE A 423 1.27 20.39 -9.65
CA ILE A 423 2.73 20.59 -9.75
C ILE A 423 3.09 22.05 -9.94
N PRO A 424 2.46 22.83 -10.85
CA PRO A 424 2.78 24.24 -11.04
C PRO A 424 2.53 25.11 -9.79
N GLU A 425 1.58 24.70 -8.95
CA GLU A 425 1.24 25.43 -7.72
C GLU A 425 2.33 25.31 -6.66
N PHE A 426 3.07 24.21 -6.67
CA PHE A 426 4.19 23.94 -5.76
C PHE A 426 5.57 24.11 -6.42
N ALA A 427 5.64 24.49 -7.68
CA ALA A 427 6.92 24.64 -8.38
C ALA A 427 7.77 25.76 -7.77
N GLN A 428 9.09 25.60 -7.80
CA GLN A 428 10.03 26.65 -7.37
C GLN A 428 9.85 27.96 -8.16
N THR A 429 9.30 27.89 -9.37
CA THR A 429 8.99 29.02 -10.23
C THR A 429 7.66 29.69 -9.89
N ALA A 430 6.85 29.10 -9.02
CA ALA A 430 5.61 29.71 -8.54
C ALA A 430 5.95 30.99 -7.77
N THR A 431 5.16 32.05 -7.98
CA THR A 431 5.39 33.34 -7.29
C THR A 431 5.28 33.19 -5.78
N SER A 432 4.37 32.34 -5.32
CA SER A 432 4.26 31.94 -3.93
C SER A 432 3.65 30.54 -3.82
N SER A 433 4.14 29.75 -2.89
CA SER A 433 3.66 28.41 -2.61
C SER A 433 3.94 28.02 -1.16
N HIS A 434 3.18 27.07 -0.64
CA HIS A 434 3.67 26.32 0.50
C HIS A 434 4.86 25.43 0.05
N PRO A 435 5.92 25.32 0.85
CA PRO A 435 7.19 24.69 0.44
C PRO A 435 7.10 23.15 0.52
N VAL A 436 6.42 22.52 -0.43
CA VAL A 436 6.26 21.05 -0.49
C VAL A 436 7.32 20.42 -1.38
N THR A 437 7.43 20.88 -2.64
CA THR A 437 8.38 20.31 -3.60
C THR A 437 9.76 20.95 -3.55
N HIS A 438 9.89 22.08 -2.90
CA HIS A 438 11.15 22.82 -2.74
C HIS A 438 11.21 23.49 -1.37
N PRO A 439 12.42 23.77 -0.85
CA PRO A 439 12.59 24.52 0.38
C PRO A 439 12.03 25.94 0.26
N ARG A 440 11.62 26.49 1.38
CA ARG A 440 11.22 27.88 1.50
C ARG A 440 12.36 28.83 1.05
N THR A 441 12.03 29.74 0.16
CA THR A 441 12.99 30.73 -0.37
C THR A 441 13.17 31.95 0.54
N SER A 442 12.15 32.28 1.36
CA SER A 442 12.25 33.38 2.30
C SER A 442 12.98 32.98 3.59
N PRO A 443 13.78 33.90 4.19
CA PRO A 443 14.47 33.58 5.43
C PRO A 443 13.48 33.28 6.58
N LEU A 444 13.91 32.38 7.46
CA LEU A 444 13.21 32.04 8.70
C LEU A 444 13.66 32.96 9.85
N PRO A 445 12.80 33.19 10.86
CA PRO A 445 11.40 32.80 10.94
C PRO A 445 10.48 33.70 10.14
N GLN A 446 9.40 33.16 9.60
CA GLN A 446 8.31 33.99 9.08
C GLN A 446 7.50 34.51 10.29
N PRO A 447 7.22 35.82 10.39
CA PRO A 447 6.56 36.37 11.58
C PRO A 447 5.21 35.74 11.91
N SER A 448 4.50 35.28 10.88
CA SER A 448 3.19 34.65 11.05
C SER A 448 3.23 33.17 11.44
N LEU A 449 4.40 32.56 11.52
CA LEU A 449 4.51 31.13 11.80
C LEU A 449 4.77 30.85 13.29
N LEU A 450 4.14 29.79 13.79
CA LEU A 450 4.50 29.18 15.05
C LEU A 450 5.87 28.46 14.91
N VAL A 451 6.53 28.23 16.02
CA VAL A 451 7.78 27.45 16.05
C VAL A 451 7.48 25.98 15.77
N ASN A 452 6.44 25.46 16.41
CA ASN A 452 5.99 24.08 16.26
C ASN A 452 4.56 24.04 15.74
N MET A 453 4.25 22.97 15.01
CA MET A 453 2.86 22.67 14.63
C MET A 453 2.04 22.34 15.89
N LEU A 454 0.79 22.78 15.94
CA LEU A 454 -0.13 22.40 17.00
C LEU A 454 -0.64 20.98 16.77
N ASN A 455 -0.69 20.18 17.84
CA ASN A 455 -1.35 18.89 17.83
C ASN A 455 -2.88 19.02 18.04
N GLN A 456 -3.59 17.89 18.03
CA GLN A 456 -5.05 17.86 18.21
C GLN A 456 -5.52 18.39 19.57
N SER A 457 -4.71 18.25 20.62
CA SER A 457 -5.02 18.78 21.96
C SER A 457 -4.70 20.25 22.15
N GLY A 458 -4.24 20.95 21.10
CA GLY A 458 -3.84 22.35 21.17
C GLY A 458 -2.44 22.58 21.72
N LEU A 459 -1.72 21.52 22.09
CA LEU A 459 -0.34 21.59 22.52
C LEU A 459 0.60 21.61 21.31
N PRO A 460 1.74 22.30 21.36
CA PRO A 460 2.74 22.23 20.32
C PRO A 460 3.18 20.78 20.12
N SER A 461 3.19 20.33 18.86
CA SER A 461 3.78 19.05 18.53
C SER A 461 5.30 19.14 18.61
N SER A 462 5.97 17.98 18.68
CA SER A 462 7.43 17.94 18.58
C SER A 462 7.92 18.29 17.16
N ARG A 463 7.02 18.34 16.18
CA ARG A 463 7.35 18.73 14.81
C ARG A 463 7.48 20.24 14.70
N LEU A 464 8.63 20.67 14.26
CA LEU A 464 8.89 22.06 13.91
C LEU A 464 8.13 22.43 12.62
N VAL A 465 7.72 23.67 12.52
CA VAL A 465 7.31 24.26 11.25
C VAL A 465 8.59 24.49 10.43
N GLY A 466 9.00 23.44 9.74
CA GLY A 466 10.30 23.38 9.04
C GLY A 466 10.38 24.22 7.77
N THR A 467 11.46 24.01 7.03
CA THR A 467 11.71 24.67 5.73
C THR A 467 10.92 24.06 4.58
N GLN A 468 10.47 22.80 4.75
CA GLN A 468 9.57 22.10 3.83
C GLN A 468 8.44 21.44 4.60
N LEU A 469 7.40 21.08 3.87
CA LEU A 469 6.19 20.42 4.36
C LEU A 469 5.95 19.12 3.60
N PHE A 470 5.24 18.21 4.26
CA PHE A 470 4.60 17.08 3.60
C PHE A 470 3.21 17.47 3.07
N CYS A 471 2.74 16.80 2.02
CA CYS A 471 1.32 16.86 1.65
C CYS A 471 0.44 16.45 2.86
N THR A 472 0.92 15.47 3.63
CA THR A 472 0.23 14.97 4.82
C THR A 472 0.27 15.90 6.03
N ASP A 473 0.93 17.05 5.97
CA ASP A 473 0.81 18.07 7.00
C ASP A 473 -0.55 18.78 6.98
N CYS A 474 -1.21 18.73 5.82
CA CYS A 474 -2.57 19.24 5.63
C CYS A 474 -3.56 18.11 5.34
N HIS A 475 -3.21 17.19 4.42
CA HIS A 475 -4.05 16.07 4.02
C HIS A 475 -3.73 14.85 4.89
N ASN A 476 -4.61 14.59 5.88
CA ASN A 476 -4.38 13.56 6.88
C ASN A 476 -5.73 13.11 7.46
N SER A 477 -5.74 12.04 8.24
CA SER A 477 -6.89 11.69 9.04
C SER A 477 -7.21 12.81 10.05
N ASP A 478 -8.49 13.09 10.26
CA ASP A 478 -8.95 14.04 11.27
C ASP A 478 -8.74 13.52 12.71
N ASP A 479 -8.42 12.25 12.86
CA ASP A 479 -8.08 11.55 14.11
C ASP A 479 -6.67 10.95 14.07
N THR A 480 -5.75 11.60 13.38
CA THR A 480 -4.38 11.10 13.23
C THR A 480 -3.63 10.95 14.56
N ARG A 481 -2.94 9.82 14.76
CA ARG A 481 -2.09 9.57 15.94
C ARG A 481 -0.94 10.58 16.05
N GLU A 482 -0.47 11.09 14.93
CA GLU A 482 0.62 12.06 14.88
C GLU A 482 0.33 13.33 15.67
N PHE A 483 -0.94 13.71 15.76
CA PHE A 483 -1.39 14.89 16.47
C PHE A 483 -2.36 14.58 17.64
N GLY A 484 -2.22 13.40 18.23
CA GLY A 484 -2.91 13.04 19.47
C GLY A 484 -4.24 12.31 19.31
N GLY A 485 -4.61 11.92 18.09
CA GLY A 485 -5.77 11.06 17.83
C GLY A 485 -5.47 9.57 17.98
N THR A 486 -6.40 8.74 17.56
CA THR A 486 -6.33 7.27 17.62
C THR A 486 -6.34 6.61 16.25
N GLY A 487 -6.71 7.35 15.21
CA GLY A 487 -6.79 6.91 13.83
C GLY A 487 -5.43 6.73 13.15
N ALA A 488 -5.47 6.27 11.92
CA ALA A 488 -4.28 6.10 11.11
C ALA A 488 -3.67 7.43 10.69
N ASN A 489 -2.35 7.50 10.60
CA ASN A 489 -1.68 8.63 9.95
C ASN A 489 -1.85 8.53 8.44
N GLY A 490 -1.93 9.66 7.76
CA GLY A 490 -2.05 9.74 6.32
C GLY A 490 -3.49 9.94 5.83
N PRO A 491 -3.69 10.20 4.53
CA PRO A 491 -4.97 10.60 3.97
C PRO A 491 -5.88 9.40 3.66
N HIS A 492 -6.04 8.49 4.63
CA HIS A 492 -6.92 7.33 4.49
C HIS A 492 -8.40 7.71 4.55
N GLY A 493 -8.72 8.71 5.37
CA GLY A 493 -10.06 9.24 5.48
C GLY A 493 -10.13 10.39 6.47
N SER A 494 -11.09 11.29 6.27
CA SER A 494 -11.34 12.42 7.15
C SER A 494 -12.81 12.82 7.10
N LYS A 495 -13.32 13.37 8.18
CA LYS A 495 -14.64 14.04 8.17
C LYS A 495 -14.61 15.40 7.44
N TRP A 496 -13.42 15.96 7.20
CA TRP A 496 -13.26 17.22 6.50
C TRP A 496 -13.05 16.98 5.00
N THR A 497 -13.70 17.79 4.19
CA THR A 497 -13.56 17.75 2.72
C THR A 497 -12.10 17.90 2.32
N HIS A 498 -11.75 17.33 1.16
CA HIS A 498 -10.37 17.28 0.63
C HIS A 498 -9.40 16.48 1.51
N LEU A 499 -9.91 15.58 2.35
CA LEU A 499 -9.11 14.75 3.27
C LEU A 499 -8.20 15.58 4.17
N LEU A 500 -8.69 16.71 4.67
CA LEU A 500 -7.92 17.59 5.52
C LEU A 500 -7.92 17.07 6.97
N GLU A 501 -6.80 17.25 7.66
CA GLU A 501 -6.65 16.87 9.06
C GLU A 501 -7.58 17.69 9.97
N ARG A 502 -7.77 18.95 9.62
CA ARG A 502 -8.52 19.93 10.41
C ARG A 502 -9.47 20.70 9.52
N ARG A 503 -10.43 21.37 10.15
CA ARG A 503 -11.37 22.21 9.42
C ARG A 503 -10.64 23.34 8.69
N TYR A 504 -10.88 23.42 7.40
CA TYR A 504 -10.57 24.55 6.55
C TYR A 504 -11.87 25.05 5.94
N GLU A 505 -12.27 26.27 6.31
CA GLU A 505 -13.53 26.82 5.88
C GLU A 505 -13.45 27.33 4.46
N PHE A 506 -14.35 26.86 3.63
CA PHE A 506 -14.47 27.29 2.24
C PHE A 506 -15.59 28.32 2.04
N SER A 507 -16.51 28.44 2.99
CA SER A 507 -17.55 29.43 2.89
C SER A 507 -17.00 30.84 3.15
N GLN A 508 -17.64 31.82 2.54
CA GLN A 508 -17.30 33.23 2.75
C GLN A 508 -17.70 33.75 4.14
N ALA A 509 -18.55 33.02 4.83
CA ALA A 509 -19.03 33.37 6.17
C ALA A 509 -19.13 32.08 6.99
N PRO A 510 -18.18 31.81 7.89
CA PRO A 510 -18.23 30.66 8.80
C PRO A 510 -19.53 30.67 9.61
N ALA A 511 -20.05 29.51 9.93
CA ALA A 511 -21.28 29.34 10.68
C ALA A 511 -21.24 30.10 12.02
N PRO A 512 -22.39 30.65 12.50
CA PRO A 512 -22.46 31.30 13.79
C PRO A 512 -21.92 30.42 14.92
N GLY A 513 -21.24 31.03 15.89
CA GLY A 513 -20.59 30.32 17.00
C GLY A 513 -19.23 29.74 16.68
N GLN A 514 -18.85 29.69 15.41
CA GLN A 514 -17.55 29.22 14.96
C GLN A 514 -16.66 30.39 14.50
N LEU A 515 -16.69 31.42 15.28
CA LEU A 515 -15.90 32.63 15.08
C LEU A 515 -14.45 32.41 15.57
N ILE A 516 -13.70 33.47 15.55
CA ILE A 516 -12.28 33.56 15.87
C ILE A 516 -11.89 32.91 17.20
N THR A 517 -12.78 32.86 18.18
CA THR A 517 -12.54 32.19 19.46
C THR A 517 -12.25 30.70 19.34
N ASN A 518 -12.63 30.07 18.21
CA ASN A 518 -12.43 28.66 17.92
C ASN A 518 -11.35 28.47 16.83
N LEU A 519 -10.36 29.33 16.77
CA LEU A 519 -9.31 29.29 15.75
C LEU A 519 -8.40 28.07 15.86
N PHE A 520 -8.18 27.62 17.07
CA PHE A 520 -7.32 26.47 17.32
C PHE A 520 -8.12 25.23 17.64
N PRO A 521 -7.61 24.05 17.33
CA PRO A 521 -8.16 22.85 17.92
C PRO A 521 -8.04 22.97 19.44
N ASN A 522 -9.15 22.77 20.14
CA ASN A 522 -9.13 22.62 21.58
C ASN A 522 -8.86 21.14 21.94
N PRO A 523 -8.78 20.78 23.24
CA PRO A 523 -8.60 19.39 23.65
C PRO A 523 -9.65 18.42 23.08
N ASP A 524 -10.84 18.89 22.74
CA ASP A 524 -11.85 18.12 22.04
C ASP A 524 -11.59 18.17 20.52
N VAL A 525 -11.05 17.09 19.99
CA VAL A 525 -10.73 16.93 18.56
C VAL A 525 -11.96 17.05 17.64
N THR A 526 -13.16 16.97 18.19
CA THR A 526 -14.41 17.11 17.41
C THR A 526 -14.77 18.58 17.14
N VAL A 527 -14.17 19.52 17.88
CA VAL A 527 -14.48 20.95 17.83
C VAL A 527 -13.33 21.72 17.18
N ASN A 528 -13.19 21.60 15.88
CA ASN A 528 -12.26 22.40 15.10
C ASN A 528 -12.96 23.68 14.60
N GLY A 529 -12.39 24.84 14.91
CA GLY A 529 -12.85 26.12 14.39
C GLY A 529 -12.59 26.27 12.88
N PRO A 530 -13.21 27.25 12.23
CA PRO A 530 -13.16 27.43 10.77
C PRO A 530 -11.77 27.71 10.22
N TYR A 531 -10.84 28.12 11.05
CA TYR A 531 -9.46 28.46 10.68
C TYR A 531 -8.43 27.48 11.24
N ALA A 532 -8.88 26.36 11.79
CA ALA A 532 -8.03 25.41 12.52
C ALA A 532 -6.91 24.83 11.65
N MET A 533 -7.14 24.63 10.35
CA MET A 533 -6.12 24.14 9.43
C MET A 533 -4.94 25.12 9.31
N CYS A 534 -5.24 26.41 9.10
CA CYS A 534 -4.23 27.45 9.04
C CYS A 534 -3.55 27.66 10.39
N GLY A 535 -4.33 27.68 11.48
CA GLY A 535 -3.86 27.85 12.85
C GLY A 535 -2.95 26.73 13.36
N LYS A 536 -2.88 25.59 12.65
CA LYS A 536 -1.92 24.52 12.95
C LYS A 536 -0.46 25.02 12.86
N CYS A 537 -0.18 25.94 11.94
CA CYS A 537 1.17 26.44 11.66
C CYS A 537 1.28 27.96 11.81
N HIS A 538 0.20 28.70 11.62
CA HIS A 538 0.19 30.15 11.68
C HIS A 538 -0.31 30.67 13.02
N ASP A 539 0.40 31.65 13.59
CA ASP A 539 -0.03 32.37 14.79
C ASP A 539 -1.13 33.36 14.41
N LEU A 540 -2.36 32.87 14.42
CA LEU A 540 -3.52 33.67 14.04
C LEU A 540 -3.78 34.81 15.04
N PRO A 541 -3.88 34.60 16.36
CA PRO A 541 -4.29 35.66 17.28
C PRO A 541 -3.23 36.76 17.46
N ASN A 542 -1.95 36.39 17.57
CA ASN A 542 -0.91 37.34 17.93
C ASN A 542 -0.23 37.98 16.71
N ASN A 543 -0.40 37.39 15.51
CA ASN A 543 0.23 37.90 14.32
C ASN A 543 -0.76 38.26 13.23
N ILE A 544 -1.45 37.29 12.62
CA ILE A 544 -2.32 37.56 11.46
C ILE A 544 -3.49 38.48 11.85
N LEU A 545 -4.23 38.14 12.90
CA LEU A 545 -5.37 38.91 13.37
C LEU A 545 -4.99 40.10 14.23
N ALA A 546 -3.76 40.19 14.67
CA ALA A 546 -3.18 41.42 15.22
C ALA A 546 -2.75 42.41 14.13
N ASN A 547 -3.02 42.09 12.86
CA ASN A 547 -2.73 42.96 11.70
C ASN A 547 -1.23 43.24 11.49
N THR A 548 -0.33 42.35 11.96
CA THR A 548 1.11 42.56 11.81
C THR A 548 1.60 42.26 10.40
N SER A 549 0.96 41.30 9.72
CA SER A 549 1.31 40.90 8.35
C SER A 549 0.55 41.71 7.28
N TRP A 550 -0.65 42.07 7.54
CA TRP A 550 -1.51 42.94 6.75
C TRP A 550 -2.53 43.63 7.67
N ASN A 551 -2.64 44.91 7.57
CA ASN A 551 -3.41 45.75 8.50
C ASN A 551 -4.93 45.62 8.42
N GLN A 552 -5.46 44.73 7.58
CA GLN A 552 -6.89 44.50 7.38
C GLN A 552 -7.35 43.08 7.66
N HIS A 553 -6.47 42.19 8.11
CA HIS A 553 -6.87 40.82 8.43
C HIS A 553 -7.97 40.78 9.50
N ALA A 554 -7.81 41.51 10.60
CA ALA A 554 -8.81 41.56 11.65
C ALA A 554 -10.18 42.07 11.14
N LEU A 555 -10.18 43.03 10.23
CA LEU A 555 -11.42 43.56 9.64
C LEU A 555 -12.12 42.47 8.81
N HIS A 556 -11.42 41.85 7.90
CA HIS A 556 -12.03 40.88 6.99
C HIS A 556 -12.37 39.54 7.68
N VAL A 557 -11.47 39.02 8.50
CA VAL A 557 -11.64 37.72 9.15
C VAL A 557 -12.46 37.86 10.44
N SER A 558 -12.06 38.76 11.36
CA SER A 558 -12.71 38.85 12.68
C SER A 558 -14.05 39.57 12.64
N GLN A 559 -14.17 40.68 11.89
CA GLN A 559 -15.39 41.50 11.89
C GLN A 559 -16.37 41.03 10.83
N TYR A 560 -15.90 40.71 9.61
CA TYR A 560 -16.79 40.30 8.52
C TYR A 560 -16.94 38.79 8.38
N GLY A 561 -16.08 37.98 9.01
CA GLY A 561 -16.19 36.52 9.03
C GLY A 561 -15.77 35.83 7.73
N PHE A 562 -14.93 36.45 6.91
CA PHE A 562 -14.44 35.81 5.70
C PHE A 562 -13.46 34.69 6.04
N SER A 563 -13.58 33.57 5.32
CA SER A 563 -12.61 32.50 5.39
C SER A 563 -11.30 32.86 4.66
N CYS A 564 -10.21 32.23 5.06
CA CYS A 564 -8.91 32.44 4.42
C CYS A 564 -8.97 32.08 2.92
N SER A 565 -9.79 31.09 2.56
CA SER A 565 -9.95 30.60 1.19
C SER A 565 -10.53 31.62 0.22
N VAL A 566 -11.24 32.65 0.71
CA VAL A 566 -11.75 33.73 -0.14
C VAL A 566 -10.63 34.49 -0.83
N CYS A 567 -9.50 34.65 -0.13
CA CYS A 567 -8.37 35.46 -0.62
C CYS A 567 -7.15 34.58 -0.98
N HIS A 568 -6.94 33.44 -0.31
CA HIS A 568 -5.73 32.66 -0.42
C HIS A 568 -5.97 31.30 -1.11
N ALA A 569 -5.07 30.94 -2.03
CA ALA A 569 -4.95 29.59 -2.59
C ALA A 569 -3.94 28.80 -1.76
N ALA A 570 -4.42 27.77 -1.03
CA ALA A 570 -3.60 27.08 -0.03
C ALA A 570 -2.36 26.38 -0.60
N HIS A 571 -2.39 25.90 -1.82
CA HIS A 571 -1.22 25.26 -2.45
C HIS A 571 -0.21 26.31 -2.91
N GLY A 572 -0.66 27.27 -3.71
CA GLY A 572 0.21 28.27 -4.32
C GLY A 572 -0.39 28.87 -5.59
N MET A 573 0.43 29.67 -6.25
CA MET A 573 0.10 30.33 -7.50
C MET A 573 1.00 29.82 -8.62
N GLY A 574 0.50 28.82 -9.35
CA GLY A 574 1.19 28.25 -10.53
C GLY A 574 1.08 29.08 -11.81
N ALA A 575 0.25 30.12 -11.79
CA ALA A 575 0.04 31.01 -12.92
C ALA A 575 -0.03 32.47 -12.44
N THR A 576 0.28 33.41 -13.31
CA THR A 576 0.21 34.84 -13.04
C THR A 576 -0.57 35.56 -14.13
N SER A 577 -1.03 36.75 -13.85
CA SER A 577 -1.63 37.65 -14.82
C SER A 577 -1.04 39.06 -14.68
N PRO A 578 -1.17 39.95 -15.66
CA PRO A 578 -0.64 41.31 -15.58
C PRO A 578 -1.15 42.13 -14.37
N THR A 579 -2.33 41.78 -13.85
CA THR A 579 -2.95 42.46 -12.72
C THR A 579 -2.84 41.70 -11.41
N PHE A 580 -2.21 40.51 -11.46
CA PHE A 580 -2.24 39.56 -10.36
C PHE A 580 -0.92 38.77 -10.29
N THR A 581 -0.03 39.19 -9.41
CA THR A 581 1.30 38.60 -9.32
C THR A 581 1.33 37.29 -8.51
N GLY A 582 0.27 37.01 -7.73
CA GLY A 582 0.19 35.78 -6.94
C GLY A 582 1.04 35.75 -5.67
N GLU A 583 1.55 36.90 -5.24
CA GLU A 583 2.34 36.98 -4.00
C GLU A 583 1.47 36.63 -2.78
N ARG A 584 2.07 36.06 -1.75
CA ARG A 584 1.43 35.71 -0.48
C ARG A 584 0.26 34.73 -0.62
N LEU A 585 0.29 33.84 -1.61
CA LEU A 585 -0.78 32.90 -1.94
C LEU A 585 -2.11 33.60 -2.27
N VAL A 586 -2.11 34.89 -2.59
CA VAL A 586 -3.36 35.61 -2.90
C VAL A 586 -3.84 35.24 -4.29
N ASN A 587 -4.99 34.59 -4.34
CA ASN A 587 -5.75 34.26 -5.54
C ASN A 587 -7.22 34.15 -5.14
N PHE A 588 -7.99 35.18 -5.40
CA PHE A 588 -9.34 35.29 -4.90
C PHE A 588 -10.29 34.23 -5.45
N ASP A 589 -11.32 33.95 -4.67
CA ASP A 589 -12.45 33.13 -5.10
C ASP A 589 -13.40 33.96 -5.99
N ALA A 590 -13.44 33.64 -7.26
CA ALA A 590 -14.30 34.30 -8.24
C ALA A 590 -15.81 34.09 -8.01
N ASN A 591 -16.19 33.13 -7.14
CA ASN A 591 -17.60 33.05 -6.68
C ASN A 591 -17.96 34.17 -5.67
N VAL A 592 -16.95 34.81 -5.07
CA VAL A 592 -17.13 35.82 -4.02
C VAL A 592 -16.80 37.22 -4.50
N VAL A 593 -15.77 37.32 -5.37
CA VAL A 593 -15.31 38.62 -5.85
C VAL A 593 -15.66 38.84 -7.33
N ALA A 594 -15.89 40.09 -7.69
CA ALA A 594 -16.13 40.50 -9.06
C ALA A 594 -15.23 41.68 -9.45
N GLN A 595 -15.19 41.99 -10.73
CA GLN A 595 -14.50 43.18 -11.24
C GLN A 595 -15.14 44.46 -10.70
N ASN A 596 -14.33 45.48 -10.46
CA ASN A 596 -14.78 46.82 -10.18
C ASN A 596 -14.98 47.58 -11.49
N GLY A 597 -16.20 47.55 -12.02
CA GLY A 597 -16.50 48.07 -13.34
C GLY A 597 -15.68 47.38 -14.43
N SER A 598 -14.89 48.12 -15.19
CA SER A 598 -13.98 47.59 -16.18
C SER A 598 -12.58 47.26 -15.64
N THR A 599 -12.32 47.53 -14.37
CA THR A 599 -11.01 47.28 -13.75
C THR A 599 -10.87 45.80 -13.40
N PRO A 600 -9.85 45.11 -13.92
CA PRO A 600 -9.63 43.70 -13.59
C PRO A 600 -9.42 43.48 -12.09
N ILE A 601 -9.79 42.29 -11.61
CA ILE A 601 -9.50 41.88 -10.24
C ILE A 601 -7.97 41.83 -10.08
N GLY A 602 -7.48 42.49 -9.02
CA GLY A 602 -6.05 42.56 -8.76
C GLY A 602 -5.71 42.70 -7.29
N TYR A 603 -4.49 42.42 -6.95
CA TYR A 603 -3.86 42.67 -5.67
C TYR A 603 -2.46 43.20 -5.88
N SER A 604 -2.11 44.26 -5.18
CA SER A 604 -0.77 44.84 -5.15
C SER A 604 -0.20 44.76 -3.74
N ARG A 605 0.89 44.01 -3.58
CA ARG A 605 1.63 43.97 -2.32
C ARG A 605 2.36 45.27 -2.03
N ALA A 606 2.84 45.96 -3.06
CA ALA A 606 3.57 47.21 -2.88
C ALA A 606 2.73 48.29 -2.19
N THR A 607 1.44 48.31 -2.47
CA THR A 607 0.49 49.27 -1.87
C THR A 607 -0.43 48.59 -0.84
N ASN A 608 -0.39 47.26 -0.71
CA ASN A 608 -1.34 46.46 0.11
C ASN A 608 -2.80 46.71 -0.24
N THR A 609 -3.12 46.91 -1.51
CA THR A 609 -4.45 47.25 -1.99
C THR A 609 -5.02 46.20 -2.92
N CYS A 610 -6.33 46.05 -2.90
CA CYS A 610 -7.10 45.23 -3.82
C CYS A 610 -7.85 46.12 -4.82
N SER A 611 -8.05 45.57 -6.03
CA SER A 611 -8.96 46.14 -7.03
C SER A 611 -10.04 45.10 -7.33
N LEU A 612 -11.20 45.21 -6.71
CA LEU A 612 -12.30 44.26 -6.85
C LEU A 612 -13.58 44.79 -6.21
N THR A 613 -14.69 44.14 -6.48
CA THR A 613 -15.94 44.30 -5.73
C THR A 613 -16.21 43.01 -4.94
N CYS A 614 -16.47 43.13 -3.64
CA CYS A 614 -16.81 42.05 -2.75
C CYS A 614 -17.99 42.45 -1.89
N HIS A 615 -19.12 41.70 -1.94
CA HIS A 615 -20.35 41.99 -1.17
C HIS A 615 -20.79 43.46 -1.21
N ASN A 616 -20.86 44.01 -2.40
CA ASN A 616 -21.22 45.43 -2.65
C ASN A 616 -20.20 46.46 -2.11
N ALA A 617 -19.08 46.01 -1.55
CA ALA A 617 -17.97 46.89 -1.23
C ALA A 617 -16.98 46.92 -2.40
N THR A 618 -16.77 48.11 -2.96
CA THR A 618 -15.86 48.30 -4.09
C THR A 618 -14.50 48.77 -3.59
N HIS A 619 -13.48 47.99 -3.87
CA HIS A 619 -12.09 48.29 -3.58
C HIS A 619 -11.40 48.84 -4.82
N ASN A 620 -10.74 49.98 -4.69
CA ASN A 620 -9.98 50.59 -5.76
C ASN A 620 -8.45 50.39 -5.54
N ALA A 621 -7.71 50.39 -6.62
CA ALA A 621 -6.26 50.26 -6.57
C ALA A 621 -5.56 51.37 -5.76
N SER A 622 -6.24 52.48 -5.54
CA SER A 622 -5.79 53.58 -4.66
C SER A 622 -5.99 53.32 -3.16
N GLY A 623 -6.57 52.17 -2.79
CA GLY A 623 -6.90 51.83 -1.41
C GLY A 623 -8.21 52.38 -0.89
N SER A 624 -9.00 53.12 -1.72
CA SER A 624 -10.32 53.58 -1.34
C SER A 624 -11.35 52.46 -1.42
N VAL A 625 -12.34 52.49 -0.51
CA VAL A 625 -13.44 51.54 -0.45
C VAL A 625 -14.75 52.29 -0.52
N ALA A 626 -15.60 51.99 -1.48
CA ALA A 626 -16.92 52.54 -1.65
C ALA A 626 -18.01 51.47 -1.48
N GLY A 627 -19.18 51.85 -1.01
CA GLY A 627 -20.34 50.97 -0.81
C GLY A 627 -20.60 50.60 0.66
N PRO A 628 -21.69 49.91 0.96
CA PRO A 628 -22.09 49.59 2.31
C PRO A 628 -21.09 48.62 2.97
N LYS A 629 -20.57 49.00 4.11
CA LYS A 629 -19.71 48.20 4.96
C LYS A 629 -20.58 47.33 5.89
N GLY A 630 -21.28 46.36 5.33
CA GLY A 630 -22.17 45.49 6.09
C GLY A 630 -21.59 44.10 6.27
N ARG A 631 -21.89 43.49 7.44
CA ARG A 631 -21.63 42.09 7.68
C ARG A 631 -22.42 41.27 6.67
N VAL A 632 -21.80 40.34 5.99
CA VAL A 632 -22.51 39.30 5.24
C VAL A 632 -23.22 38.43 6.26
N ARG A 633 -24.53 38.36 6.21
CA ARG A 633 -25.36 37.45 7.02
C ARG A 633 -25.52 36.12 6.29
#